data_ee022f570cd8955dd463c6a70122c8ba
#
_entry.id   ee022f570cd8955dd463c6a70122c8ba
#
_cell.length_a   1.000
_cell.length_b   1.000
_cell.length_c   1.000
_cell.angle_alpha   90.00
_cell.angle_beta   90.00
_cell.angle_gamma   90.00
#
_symmetry.space_group_name_H-M   'P 1'
#
loop_
_entity.id
_entity.type
_entity.pdbx_description
1 polymer ?
#
loop_
_entity_poly.entity_id
_entity_poly.type
_entity_poly.pdbx_seq_one_letter_code
_entity_poly.pdbx_strand_id
1 'polypeptide(L)'
;MQISIELSLYPLSENFISPIDNFISCLKKYDSIEVRTNNMSTQLFGEFDDIIKILAFEMEKTFKNETNSTFNLKIVNGDSRKYNLED
;
A
#
# COMPACT_ATOMS: atom_id res chain seq x y z
N MET A 1 12.32 -12.49 3.54
CA MET A 1 12.48 -11.53 4.64
C MET A 1 11.20 -10.73 4.84
N GLN A 2 10.87 -10.41 6.07
CA GLN A 2 9.74 -9.55 6.37
C GLN A 2 10.08 -8.10 6.05
N ILE A 3 9.11 -7.38 5.49
CA ILE A 3 9.23 -5.93 5.29
C ILE A 3 7.95 -5.23 5.73
N SER A 4 8.08 -3.94 5.93
CA SER A 4 6.95 -3.04 6.20
C SER A 4 6.96 -1.92 5.17
N ILE A 5 5.79 -1.57 4.68
CA ILE A 5 5.66 -0.48 3.71
C ILE A 5 4.63 0.52 4.22
N GLU A 6 4.97 1.80 4.08
CA GLU A 6 3.99 2.88 4.20
C GLU A 6 3.76 3.44 2.80
N LEU A 7 2.49 3.52 2.42
CA LEU A 7 2.12 3.83 1.05
C LEU A 7 1.05 4.90 1.03
N SER A 8 1.17 5.84 0.09
CA SER A 8 0.13 6.82 -0.20
C SER A 8 -0.10 6.87 -1.69
N LEU A 9 -1.36 6.99 -2.09
CA LEU A 9 -1.76 7.14 -3.49
C LEU A 9 -2.37 8.52 -3.68
N TYR A 10 -1.86 9.25 -4.66
CA TYR A 10 -2.35 10.59 -5.01
C TYR A 10 -2.88 10.57 -6.45
N PRO A 11 -4.19 10.26 -6.64
CA PRO A 11 -4.78 10.37 -7.97
C PRO A 11 -4.99 11.85 -8.30
N LEU A 12 -4.57 12.26 -9.48
CA LEU A 12 -4.74 13.64 -9.93
C LEU A 12 -6.03 13.76 -10.74
N SER A 13 -7.16 13.60 -10.07
CA SER A 13 -8.48 13.71 -10.67
C SER A 13 -9.44 14.33 -9.67
N GLU A 14 -10.58 14.83 -10.15
CA GLU A 14 -11.60 15.42 -9.27
C GLU A 14 -12.16 14.39 -8.30
N ASN A 15 -12.31 13.15 -8.76
CA ASN A 15 -12.77 12.05 -7.91
C ASN A 15 -11.55 11.24 -7.46
N PHE A 16 -10.92 11.65 -6.39
CA PHE A 16 -9.73 10.98 -5.89
C PHE A 16 -10.03 9.89 -4.85
N ILE A 17 -11.23 9.90 -4.25
CA ILE A 17 -11.56 8.96 -3.17
C ILE A 17 -11.76 7.55 -3.71
N SER A 18 -12.50 7.39 -4.80
CA SER A 18 -12.79 6.06 -5.37
C SER A 18 -11.56 5.29 -5.79
N PRO A 19 -10.56 5.90 -6.47
CA PRO A 19 -9.33 5.18 -6.81
C PRO A 19 -8.56 4.72 -5.58
N ILE A 20 -8.50 5.53 -4.54
CA ILE A 20 -7.83 5.17 -3.29
C ILE A 20 -8.55 3.99 -2.62
N ASP A 21 -9.88 4.09 -2.48
CA ASP A 21 -10.68 3.03 -1.86
C ASP A 21 -10.59 1.72 -2.63
N ASN A 22 -10.63 1.78 -3.96
CA ASN A 22 -10.50 0.61 -4.81
C ASN A 22 -9.14 -0.07 -4.63
N PHE A 23 -8.08 0.72 -4.61
CA PHE A 23 -6.73 0.19 -4.43
C PHE A 23 -6.59 -0.52 -3.08
N ILE A 24 -7.03 0.12 -2.01
CA ILE A 24 -6.98 -0.46 -0.66
C ILE A 24 -7.84 -1.72 -0.58
N SER A 25 -9.04 -1.70 -1.14
CA SER A 25 -9.94 -2.86 -1.14
C SER A 25 -9.31 -4.05 -1.85
N CYS A 26 -8.63 -3.81 -2.96
CA CYS A 26 -7.93 -4.87 -3.69
C CYS A 26 -6.78 -5.45 -2.86
N LEU A 27 -6.01 -4.59 -2.19
CA LEU A 27 -4.93 -5.06 -1.32
C LEU A 27 -5.45 -5.95 -0.19
N LYS A 28 -6.59 -5.59 0.38
CA LYS A 28 -7.17 -6.34 1.51
C LYS A 28 -7.66 -7.74 1.13
N LYS A 29 -7.77 -8.05 -0.14
CA LYS A 29 -8.19 -9.38 -0.59
C LYS A 29 -7.06 -10.41 -0.54
N TYR A 30 -5.82 -9.98 -0.38
CA TYR A 30 -4.67 -10.88 -0.34
C TYR A 30 -4.43 -11.34 1.10
N ASP A 31 -4.49 -12.66 1.30
CA ASP A 31 -4.30 -13.25 2.62
C ASP A 31 -2.83 -13.26 3.06
N SER A 32 -1.91 -13.14 2.11
CA SER A 32 -0.47 -13.23 2.37
C SER A 32 0.13 -11.96 2.99
N ILE A 33 -0.62 -10.86 3.01
CA ILE A 33 -0.16 -9.59 3.57
C ILE A 33 -1.18 -9.05 4.56
N GLU A 34 -0.71 -8.24 5.50
CA GLU A 34 -1.61 -7.49 6.37
C GLU A 34 -1.66 -6.04 5.90
N VAL A 35 -2.87 -5.48 5.84
CA VAL A 35 -3.11 -4.11 5.42
C VAL A 35 -3.74 -3.35 6.58
N ARG A 36 -3.12 -2.23 6.97
CA ARG A 36 -3.66 -1.32 7.98
C ARG A 36 -3.79 0.06 7.37
N THR A 37 -4.91 0.72 7.60
CA THR A 37 -5.16 2.06 7.08
C THR A 37 -5.51 3.02 8.21
N ASN A 38 -5.11 4.27 8.03
CA ASN A 38 -5.56 5.37 8.87
C ASN A 38 -5.78 6.59 7.97
N ASN A 39 -6.05 7.75 8.56
CA ASN A 39 -6.34 8.95 7.79
C ASN A 39 -5.12 9.53 7.07
N MET A 40 -3.93 9.02 7.36
CA MET A 40 -2.68 9.56 6.81
C MET A 40 -2.08 8.69 5.72
N SER A 41 -2.19 7.37 5.86
CA SER A 41 -1.51 6.46 4.94
C SER A 41 -2.03 5.03 5.08
N THR A 42 -1.56 4.16 4.18
CA THR A 42 -1.80 2.73 4.23
C THR A 42 -0.48 2.03 4.54
N GLN A 43 -0.53 1.05 5.43
CA GLN A 43 0.63 0.28 5.85
C GLN A 43 0.46 -1.18 5.45
N LEU A 44 1.52 -1.78 4.93
CA LEU A 44 1.54 -3.16 4.48
C LEU A 44 2.64 -3.93 5.20
N PHE A 45 2.33 -5.17 5.57
CA PHE A 45 3.27 -6.04 6.31
C PHE A 45 3.24 -7.44 5.71
N GLY A 46 4.39 -8.01 5.47
CA GLY A 46 4.50 -9.37 4.95
C GLY A 46 5.87 -9.68 4.39
N GLU A 47 5.95 -10.81 3.69
CA GLU A 47 7.18 -11.22 3.04
C GLU A 47 7.47 -10.33 1.82
N PHE A 48 8.74 -10.02 1.64
CA PHE A 48 9.21 -9.15 0.57
C PHE A 48 8.67 -9.57 -0.80
N ASP A 49 8.86 -10.84 -1.16
CA ASP A 49 8.45 -11.32 -2.48
C ASP A 49 6.94 -11.19 -2.68
N ASP A 50 6.16 -11.51 -1.67
CA ASP A 50 4.70 -11.42 -1.76
C ASP A 50 4.23 -9.98 -1.94
N ILE A 51 4.76 -9.08 -1.11
CA ILE A 51 4.35 -7.67 -1.15
C ILE A 51 4.74 -7.05 -2.49
N ILE A 52 5.96 -7.28 -2.96
CA ILE A 52 6.42 -6.65 -4.20
C ILE A 52 5.61 -7.14 -5.39
N LYS A 53 5.30 -8.43 -5.46
CA LYS A 53 4.45 -8.96 -6.54
C LYS A 53 3.05 -8.38 -6.52
N ILE A 54 2.46 -8.29 -5.34
CA ILE A 54 1.12 -7.72 -5.17
C ILE A 54 1.11 -6.25 -5.57
N LEU A 55 2.07 -5.47 -5.07
CA LEU A 55 2.13 -4.05 -5.39
C LEU A 55 2.40 -3.82 -6.87
N ALA A 56 3.29 -4.60 -7.49
CA ALA A 56 3.57 -4.46 -8.91
C ALA A 56 2.29 -4.63 -9.73
N PHE A 57 1.48 -5.63 -9.40
CA PHE A 57 0.23 -5.89 -10.10
C PHE A 57 -0.80 -4.80 -9.85
N GLU A 58 -1.03 -4.46 -8.59
CA GLU A 58 -2.09 -3.51 -8.22
C GLU A 58 -1.76 -2.07 -8.62
N MET A 59 -0.50 -1.66 -8.51
CA MET A 59 -0.09 -0.34 -8.96
C MET A 59 -0.21 -0.20 -10.48
N GLU A 60 0.20 -1.22 -11.23
CA GLU A 60 0.06 -1.19 -12.69
C GLU A 60 -1.41 -1.09 -13.10
N LYS A 61 -2.28 -1.83 -12.42
CA LYS A 61 -3.72 -1.78 -12.68
C LYS A 61 -4.26 -0.37 -12.41
N THR A 62 -3.82 0.27 -11.34
CA THR A 62 -4.22 1.64 -11.03
C THR A 62 -3.74 2.62 -12.11
N PHE A 63 -2.48 2.49 -12.55
CA PHE A 63 -1.95 3.36 -13.60
C PHE A 63 -2.70 3.22 -14.91
N LYS A 64 -3.20 2.03 -15.21
CA LYS A 64 -3.99 1.81 -16.43
C LYS A 64 -5.38 2.42 -16.33
N ASN A 65 -5.94 2.49 -15.14
CA ASN A 65 -7.29 3.01 -14.92
C ASN A 65 -7.32 4.50 -14.63
N GLU A 66 -6.23 5.04 -14.07
CA GLU A 66 -6.13 6.45 -13.70
C GLU A 66 -5.02 7.10 -14.52
N THR A 67 -5.37 8.17 -15.24
CA THR A 67 -4.44 8.80 -16.18
C THR A 67 -3.22 9.39 -15.49
N ASN A 68 -3.41 10.06 -14.37
CA ASN A 68 -2.32 10.69 -13.62
C ASN A 68 -2.46 10.33 -12.14
N SER A 69 -1.56 9.49 -11.68
CA SER A 69 -1.55 9.11 -10.27
C SER A 69 -0.10 8.93 -9.81
N THR A 70 0.12 9.17 -8.54
CA THR A 70 1.44 9.06 -7.94
C THR A 70 1.34 8.17 -6.71
N PHE A 71 2.22 7.18 -6.63
CA PHE A 71 2.41 6.41 -5.40
C PHE A 71 3.65 6.89 -4.69
N ASN A 72 3.55 7.08 -3.39
CA ASN A 72 4.68 7.38 -2.54
C ASN A 72 4.87 6.20 -1.58
N LEU A 73 6.05 5.58 -1.63
CA LEU A 73 6.34 4.38 -0.86
C LEU A 73 7.54 4.60 0.05
N LYS A 74 7.40 4.15 1.29
CA LYS A 74 8.51 4.02 2.23
C LYS A 74 8.62 2.55 2.59
N ILE A 75 9.78 1.94 2.35
CA ILE A 75 10.00 0.51 2.62
C ILE A 75 11.04 0.37 3.71
N VAL A 76 10.69 -0.41 4.74
CA VAL A 76 11.57 -0.70 5.86
C VAL A 76 11.83 -2.20 5.91
N ASN A 77 13.09 -2.58 6.05
CA ASN A 77 13.43 -3.99 6.25
C ASN A 77 13.03 -4.39 7.68
N GLY A 78 12.27 -5.48 7.77
CA GLY A 78 11.77 -5.95 9.06
C GLY A 78 10.31 -5.65 9.27
N ASP A 79 9.79 -6.14 10.37
CA ASP A 79 8.39 -6.01 10.73
C ASP A 79 8.23 -4.89 11.77
N SER A 80 7.82 -3.71 11.29
CA SER A 80 7.71 -2.54 12.17
C SER A 80 6.60 -2.65 13.22
N ARG A 81 5.69 -3.63 13.08
CA ARG A 81 4.68 -3.88 14.10
C ARG A 81 5.28 -4.35 15.41
N LYS A 82 6.50 -4.90 15.36
CA LYS A 82 7.21 -5.43 16.53
C LYS A 82 7.94 -4.36 17.31
N TYR A 83 8.09 -3.17 16.77
CA TYR A 83 8.77 -2.09 17.45
C TYR A 83 7.79 -1.34 18.33
N ASN A 84 8.08 -1.30 19.60
CA ASN A 84 7.27 -0.58 20.57
C ASN A 84 7.97 0.76 20.85
N LEU A 85 7.48 1.80 20.20
CA LEU A 85 8.02 3.15 20.37
C LEU A 85 7.28 3.83 21.52
N GLU A 86 7.84 3.75 22.69
CA GLU A 86 7.33 4.47 23.85
C GLU A 86 8.10 5.77 24.04
N ASP A 87 7.37 6.84 24.23
CA ASP A 87 7.94 8.15 24.49
C ASP A 87 8.38 8.29 25.94
#